data_f06ab3b4a496796263d1f5a718dce66b
#
_entry.id   f06ab3b4a496796263d1f5a718dce66b
#
_cell.length_a   1.000
_cell.length_b   1.000
_cell.length_c   1.000
_cell.angle_alpha   90.00
_cell.angle_beta   90.00
_cell.angle_gamma   90.00
#
_symmetry.space_group_name_H-M   'P 1'
#
loop_
_entity.id
_entity.type
_entity.pdbx_description
1 polymer ?
#
loop_
_entity_poly.entity_id
_entity_poly.type
_entity_poly.pdbx_seq_one_letter_code
_entity_poly.pdbx_strand_id
1 'polypeptide(L)'
;MTPRNMLHASRRRNEGLARVFHDLGLMEREGSGFDLIYDRLLSQGRPAPAIEEGTDWVKVTIQRRIAKPAVMRLVTEADARFQLTQRERITLGVLAQTEGMTARELGAVLEFDRDDDLMMWLGRLQTLALVNKAGKTQGTRYFVDPALLKGADLKLPTTLLRIEPHRLLELIREDLRRYPASSSADVNRRIGVEISLKSVKRGLDELVAAGQVSHTGERRWRRYSRVAP
;
A
#
# COMPACT_ATOMS: atom_id res chain seq x y z
N MET A 1 11.50 -24.20 -11.02
CA MET A 1 10.83 -22.91 -11.18
C MET A 1 9.44 -23.10 -10.62
N THR A 2 9.06 -22.34 -9.65
CA THR A 2 7.76 -22.44 -8.98
C THR A 2 6.98 -21.15 -9.23
N PRO A 3 5.66 -21.14 -9.04
CA PRO A 3 4.89 -19.90 -9.13
C PRO A 3 5.43 -18.76 -8.25
N ARG A 4 6.17 -19.10 -7.18
CA ARG A 4 6.72 -18.17 -6.20
C ARG A 4 8.03 -17.48 -6.59
N ASN A 5 8.67 -17.86 -7.69
CA ASN A 5 9.96 -17.28 -8.10
C ASN A 5 10.03 -16.95 -9.60
N MET A 6 8.88 -16.84 -10.26
CA MET A 6 8.82 -16.57 -11.70
C MET A 6 9.34 -15.18 -12.08
N LEU A 7 9.19 -14.19 -11.19
CA LEU A 7 9.72 -12.83 -11.40
C LEU A 7 11.25 -12.73 -11.26
N HIS A 8 11.89 -13.74 -10.68
CA HIS A 8 13.32 -13.68 -10.32
C HIS A 8 14.14 -14.80 -10.93
N ALA A 9 13.49 -15.81 -11.51
CA ALA A 9 14.15 -16.99 -12.02
C ALA A 9 14.09 -17.08 -13.54
N SER A 10 15.27 -17.23 -14.14
CA SER A 10 15.39 -17.59 -15.55
C SER A 10 15.94 -19.01 -15.66
N ARG A 11 15.06 -20.00 -15.86
CA ARG A 11 15.45 -21.40 -16.06
C ARG A 11 14.79 -21.94 -17.31
N ARG A 12 15.61 -22.59 -18.14
CA ARG A 12 15.16 -23.26 -19.36
C ARG A 12 15.13 -24.76 -19.12
N ARG A 13 13.99 -25.38 -19.35
CA ARG A 13 13.88 -26.84 -19.26
C ARG A 13 14.57 -27.55 -20.43
N ASN A 14 14.54 -26.91 -21.62
CA ASN A 14 15.17 -27.41 -22.83
C ASN A 14 15.92 -26.27 -23.52
N GLU A 15 17.24 -26.25 -23.36
CA GLU A 15 18.08 -25.19 -23.91
C GLU A 15 18.12 -25.15 -25.44
N GLY A 16 18.08 -26.35 -26.10
CA GLY A 16 18.06 -26.45 -27.57
C GLY A 16 16.81 -25.84 -28.16
N LEU A 17 15.63 -26.16 -27.59
CA LEU A 17 14.36 -25.58 -28.02
C LEU A 17 14.29 -24.08 -27.76
N ALA A 18 14.79 -23.63 -26.59
CA ALA A 18 14.84 -22.20 -26.24
C ALA A 18 15.73 -21.42 -27.22
N ARG A 19 16.83 -22.02 -27.68
CA ARG A 19 17.69 -21.41 -28.71
C ARG A 19 16.95 -21.22 -30.02
N VAL A 20 16.27 -22.29 -30.51
CA VAL A 20 15.48 -22.21 -31.74
C VAL A 20 14.41 -21.12 -31.66
N PHE A 21 13.66 -21.06 -30.55
CA PHE A 21 12.63 -20.00 -30.38
C PHE A 21 13.22 -18.61 -30.31
N HIS A 22 14.38 -18.46 -29.71
CA HIS A 22 15.09 -17.18 -29.69
C HIS A 22 15.54 -16.78 -31.10
N ASP A 23 16.15 -17.70 -31.84
CA ASP A 23 16.65 -17.43 -33.20
C ASP A 23 15.51 -17.10 -34.18
N LEU A 24 14.31 -17.63 -33.90
CA LEU A 24 13.08 -17.28 -34.61
C LEU A 24 12.38 -16.01 -34.11
N GLY A 25 12.94 -15.32 -33.10
CA GLY A 25 12.34 -14.11 -32.50
C GLY A 25 11.05 -14.37 -31.73
N LEU A 26 10.78 -15.61 -31.33
CA LEU A 26 9.58 -16.01 -30.60
C LEU A 26 9.77 -15.97 -29.06
N MET A 27 10.99 -15.79 -28.60
CA MET A 27 11.30 -15.76 -27.18
C MET A 27 12.56 -14.91 -26.89
N GLU A 28 12.54 -14.17 -25.79
CA GLU A 28 13.72 -13.50 -25.27
C GLU A 28 14.54 -14.44 -24.36
N ARG A 29 15.84 -14.18 -24.23
CA ARG A 29 16.75 -15.03 -23.44
C ARG A 29 16.91 -14.60 -21.99
N GLU A 30 16.45 -13.40 -21.64
CA GLU A 30 16.73 -12.75 -20.35
C GLU A 30 15.75 -13.11 -19.23
N GLY A 31 14.68 -13.85 -19.53
CA GLY A 31 13.65 -14.20 -18.53
C GLY A 31 12.71 -13.05 -18.16
N SER A 32 12.70 -11.98 -18.97
CA SER A 32 11.93 -10.74 -18.74
C SER A 32 10.42 -10.86 -19.00
N GLY A 33 9.94 -11.98 -19.53
CA GLY A 33 8.56 -12.12 -19.99
C GLY A 33 7.51 -11.94 -18.88
N PHE A 34 7.73 -12.51 -17.70
CA PHE A 34 6.81 -12.34 -16.56
C PHE A 34 6.86 -10.92 -16.01
N ASP A 35 8.04 -10.33 -15.88
CA ASP A 35 8.20 -8.94 -15.45
C ASP A 35 7.41 -7.99 -16.36
N LEU A 36 7.46 -8.23 -17.67
CA LEU A 36 6.68 -7.46 -18.65
C LEU A 36 5.18 -7.66 -18.48
N ILE A 37 4.72 -8.89 -18.22
CA ILE A 37 3.30 -9.18 -17.95
C ILE A 37 2.82 -8.44 -16.70
N TYR A 38 3.58 -8.53 -15.61
CA TYR A 38 3.26 -7.82 -14.36
C TYR A 38 3.22 -6.30 -14.58
N ASP A 39 4.26 -5.73 -15.20
CA ASP A 39 4.34 -4.30 -15.49
C ASP A 39 3.14 -3.82 -16.34
N ARG A 40 2.82 -4.54 -17.39
CA ARG A 40 1.70 -4.20 -18.28
C ARG A 40 0.34 -4.31 -17.60
N LEU A 41 0.10 -5.36 -16.82
CA LEU A 41 -1.16 -5.52 -16.12
C LEU A 41 -1.33 -4.46 -15.03
N LEU A 42 -0.32 -4.25 -14.19
CA LEU A 42 -0.39 -3.32 -13.07
C LEU A 42 -0.44 -1.87 -13.54
N SER A 43 0.32 -1.50 -14.58
CA SER A 43 0.25 -0.16 -15.19
C SER A 43 -1.11 0.13 -15.82
N GLN A 44 -1.84 -0.91 -16.24
CA GLN A 44 -3.22 -0.80 -16.75
C GLN A 44 -4.29 -0.91 -15.65
N GLY A 45 -3.92 -0.88 -14.37
CA GLY A 45 -4.86 -1.01 -13.26
C GLY A 45 -5.54 -2.38 -13.17
N ARG A 46 -4.92 -3.41 -13.75
CA ARG A 46 -5.35 -4.82 -13.65
C ARG A 46 -4.63 -5.50 -12.50
N PRO A 47 -5.21 -6.51 -11.88
CA PRO A 47 -4.50 -7.30 -10.89
C PRO A 47 -3.33 -8.07 -11.51
N ALA A 48 -2.35 -8.43 -10.67
CA ALA A 48 -1.29 -9.35 -11.05
C ALA A 48 -1.87 -10.67 -11.58
N PRO A 49 -1.16 -11.37 -12.49
CA PRO A 49 -1.61 -12.68 -12.97
C PRO A 49 -1.65 -13.68 -11.82
N ALA A 50 -2.67 -14.53 -11.80
CA ALA A 50 -2.69 -15.66 -10.87
C ALA A 50 -2.04 -16.86 -11.55
N ILE A 51 -1.10 -17.50 -10.86
CA ILE A 51 -0.33 -18.63 -11.37
C ILE A 51 -0.60 -19.84 -10.50
N GLU A 52 -1.02 -20.92 -11.12
CA GLU A 52 -1.28 -22.21 -10.50
C GLU A 52 -0.38 -23.26 -11.14
N GLU A 53 0.25 -24.08 -10.35
CA GLU A 53 1.12 -25.16 -10.80
C GLU A 53 0.51 -26.51 -10.42
N GLY A 54 0.40 -27.42 -11.38
CA GLY A 54 0.08 -28.81 -11.19
C GLY A 54 1.29 -29.70 -11.46
N THR A 55 1.08 -31.01 -11.47
CA THR A 55 2.18 -32.00 -11.66
C THR A 55 2.87 -31.84 -13.00
N ASP A 56 2.11 -31.55 -14.06
CA ASP A 56 2.56 -31.51 -15.46
C ASP A 56 2.04 -30.29 -16.24
N TRP A 57 1.38 -29.36 -15.59
CA TRP A 57 0.82 -28.14 -16.18
C TRP A 57 1.08 -26.90 -15.34
N VAL A 58 1.08 -25.76 -15.99
CA VAL A 58 1.05 -24.43 -15.36
C VAL A 58 -0.11 -23.66 -15.98
N LYS A 59 -0.95 -23.09 -15.14
CA LYS A 59 -2.08 -22.24 -15.54
C LYS A 59 -1.80 -20.81 -15.13
N VAL A 60 -1.81 -19.91 -16.13
CA VAL A 60 -1.70 -18.48 -15.91
C VAL A 60 -3.06 -17.84 -16.21
N THR A 61 -3.65 -17.22 -15.20
CA THR A 61 -4.93 -16.53 -15.31
C THR A 61 -4.71 -15.03 -15.35
N ILE A 62 -5.08 -14.39 -16.46
CA ILE A 62 -4.98 -12.95 -16.67
C ILE A 62 -6.40 -12.36 -16.72
N GLN A 63 -6.71 -11.45 -15.82
CA GLN A 63 -7.99 -10.77 -15.81
C GLN A 63 -8.04 -9.68 -16.89
N ARG A 64 -8.98 -9.79 -17.82
CA ARG A 64 -9.14 -8.86 -18.94
C ARG A 64 -9.68 -7.50 -18.47
N ARG A 65 -10.53 -7.48 -17.45
CA ARG A 65 -11.22 -6.26 -17.02
C ARG A 65 -10.26 -5.37 -16.22
N ILE A 66 -10.23 -4.07 -16.54
CA ILE A 66 -9.55 -3.06 -15.74
C ILE A 66 -10.31 -2.92 -14.42
N ALA A 67 -9.69 -3.35 -13.33
CA ALA A 67 -10.34 -3.32 -12.02
C ALA A 67 -10.36 -1.91 -11.43
N LYS A 68 -9.30 -1.14 -11.63
CA LYS A 68 -9.11 0.19 -11.02
C LYS A 68 -8.43 1.17 -11.99
N PRO A 69 -9.19 1.87 -12.86
CA PRO A 69 -8.61 2.84 -13.82
C PRO A 69 -7.77 3.93 -13.15
N ALA A 70 -8.10 4.27 -11.92
CA ALA A 70 -7.37 5.27 -11.16
C ALA A 70 -5.96 4.81 -10.74
N VAL A 71 -5.72 3.49 -10.56
CA VAL A 71 -4.37 2.94 -10.36
C VAL A 71 -3.52 3.15 -11.62
N MET A 72 -4.12 2.93 -12.79
CA MET A 72 -3.44 3.18 -14.06
C MET A 72 -2.98 4.63 -14.17
N ARG A 73 -3.88 5.60 -13.91
CA ARG A 73 -3.51 7.02 -13.92
C ARG A 73 -2.38 7.33 -12.95
N LEU A 74 -2.48 6.86 -11.71
CA LEU A 74 -1.46 7.08 -10.68
C LEU A 74 -0.09 6.56 -11.12
N VAL A 75 0.00 5.32 -11.60
CA VAL A 75 1.28 4.73 -12.04
C VAL A 75 1.83 5.48 -13.25
N THR A 76 0.97 5.84 -14.22
CA THR A 76 1.39 6.59 -15.42
C THR A 76 1.89 8.00 -15.06
N GLU A 77 1.20 8.72 -14.18
CA GLU A 77 1.61 10.07 -13.74
C GLU A 77 2.91 10.02 -12.91
N ALA A 78 3.03 9.02 -12.03
CA ALA A 78 4.25 8.82 -11.26
C ALA A 78 5.44 8.48 -12.18
N ASP A 79 5.24 7.61 -13.17
CA ASP A 79 6.28 7.24 -14.12
C ASP A 79 6.71 8.42 -15.00
N ALA A 80 5.76 9.18 -15.54
CA ALA A 80 6.03 10.38 -16.32
C ALA A 80 6.84 11.44 -15.55
N ARG A 81 6.58 11.56 -14.24
CA ARG A 81 7.25 12.55 -13.39
C ARG A 81 8.61 12.10 -12.87
N PHE A 82 8.76 10.83 -12.51
CA PHE A 82 9.91 10.31 -11.78
C PHE A 82 10.75 9.30 -12.55
N GLN A 83 10.34 8.93 -13.78
CA GLN A 83 11.01 7.93 -14.61
C GLN A 83 11.30 6.65 -13.83
N LEU A 84 10.23 6.00 -13.40
CA LEU A 84 10.28 4.82 -12.55
C LEU A 84 10.86 3.63 -13.33
N THR A 85 11.67 2.84 -12.66
CA THR A 85 12.09 1.54 -13.19
C THR A 85 10.89 0.59 -13.25
N GLN A 86 10.99 -0.47 -14.04
CA GLN A 86 9.96 -1.50 -14.13
C GLN A 86 9.58 -2.05 -12.74
N ARG A 87 10.56 -2.35 -11.89
CA ARG A 87 10.38 -2.85 -10.53
C ARG A 87 9.61 -1.88 -9.65
N GLU A 88 9.93 -0.60 -9.75
CA GLU A 88 9.23 0.47 -9.02
C GLU A 88 7.78 0.62 -9.49
N ARG A 89 7.50 0.54 -10.78
CA ARG A 89 6.13 0.56 -11.32
C ARG A 89 5.32 -0.64 -10.84
N ILE A 90 5.88 -1.84 -10.86
CA ILE A 90 5.25 -3.06 -10.35
C ILE A 90 4.90 -2.87 -8.86
N THR A 91 5.86 -2.47 -8.04
CA THR A 91 5.66 -2.27 -6.60
C THR A 91 4.59 -1.21 -6.31
N LEU A 92 4.68 -0.06 -7.00
CA LEU A 92 3.70 1.02 -6.85
C LEU A 92 2.30 0.56 -7.29
N GLY A 93 2.19 -0.17 -8.40
CA GLY A 93 0.94 -0.72 -8.92
C GLY A 93 0.29 -1.73 -7.97
N VAL A 94 1.07 -2.59 -7.31
CA VAL A 94 0.58 -3.52 -6.29
C VAL A 94 0.06 -2.75 -5.07
N LEU A 95 0.88 -1.83 -4.53
CA LEU A 95 0.49 -1.03 -3.36
C LEU A 95 -0.71 -0.12 -3.63
N ALA A 96 -0.84 0.43 -4.83
CA ALA A 96 -1.97 1.27 -5.21
C ALA A 96 -3.31 0.53 -5.27
N GLN A 97 -3.30 -0.79 -5.34
CA GLN A 97 -4.50 -1.62 -5.32
C GLN A 97 -4.97 -2.00 -3.92
N THR A 98 -4.14 -1.73 -2.91
CA THR A 98 -4.38 -2.11 -1.52
C THR A 98 -4.37 -0.90 -0.60
N GLU A 99 -4.89 -1.07 0.59
CA GLU A 99 -4.82 -0.04 1.65
C GLU A 99 -3.47 0.00 2.36
N GLY A 100 -2.56 -0.86 1.99
CA GLY A 100 -1.22 -1.04 2.53
C GLY A 100 -0.94 -2.51 2.81
N MET A 101 0.33 -2.86 2.68
CA MET A 101 0.82 -4.23 2.86
C MET A 101 2.01 -4.23 3.80
N THR A 102 2.14 -5.28 4.58
CA THR A 102 3.37 -5.57 5.32
C THR A 102 4.47 -6.01 4.35
N ALA A 103 5.74 -5.97 4.78
CA ALA A 103 6.84 -6.48 3.98
C ALA A 103 6.59 -7.93 3.53
N ARG A 104 6.10 -8.75 4.44
CA ARG A 104 5.78 -10.17 4.17
C ARG A 104 4.67 -10.33 3.13
N GLU A 105 3.57 -9.58 3.24
CA GLU A 105 2.46 -9.62 2.27
C GLU A 105 2.93 -9.14 0.88
N LEU A 106 3.69 -8.05 0.85
CA LEU A 106 4.21 -7.49 -0.39
C LEU A 106 5.25 -8.43 -1.03
N GLY A 107 6.15 -9.02 -0.20
CA GLY A 107 7.11 -10.01 -0.63
C GLY A 107 6.44 -11.25 -1.22
N ALA A 108 5.33 -11.70 -0.63
CA ALA A 108 4.56 -12.83 -1.15
C ALA A 108 3.91 -12.54 -2.52
N VAL A 109 3.43 -11.31 -2.74
CA VAL A 109 2.84 -10.89 -4.04
C VAL A 109 3.91 -10.67 -5.10
N LEU A 110 5.07 -10.13 -4.72
CA LEU A 110 6.22 -9.87 -5.60
C LEU A 110 7.18 -11.06 -5.68
N GLU A 111 6.84 -12.19 -5.04
CA GLU A 111 7.57 -13.45 -5.08
C GLU A 111 9.02 -13.37 -4.56
N PHE A 112 9.24 -12.54 -3.54
CA PHE A 112 10.55 -12.45 -2.89
C PHE A 112 10.74 -13.56 -1.85
N ASP A 113 11.89 -14.22 -1.91
CA ASP A 113 12.32 -15.19 -0.89
C ASP A 113 12.95 -14.50 0.34
N ARG A 114 13.43 -13.26 0.20
CA ARG A 114 14.15 -12.51 1.24
C ARG A 114 13.66 -11.07 1.35
N ASP A 115 13.54 -10.58 2.57
CA ASP A 115 13.09 -9.21 2.86
C ASP A 115 14.07 -8.14 2.34
N ASP A 116 15.36 -8.45 2.25
CA ASP A 116 16.39 -7.51 1.77
C ASP A 116 16.18 -7.11 0.30
N ASP A 117 15.73 -8.04 -0.52
CA ASP A 117 15.45 -7.77 -1.94
C ASP A 117 14.26 -6.81 -2.09
N LEU A 118 13.26 -6.97 -1.23
CA LEU A 118 12.11 -6.07 -1.20
C LEU A 118 12.51 -4.63 -0.83
N MET A 119 13.47 -4.46 0.08
CA MET A 119 13.93 -3.13 0.47
C MET A 119 14.58 -2.37 -0.68
N MET A 120 15.26 -3.05 -1.61
CA MET A 120 15.79 -2.42 -2.82
C MET A 120 14.69 -1.89 -3.73
N TRP A 121 13.55 -2.59 -3.83
CA TRP A 121 12.43 -2.15 -4.65
C TRP A 121 11.63 -0.99 -4.02
N LEU A 122 11.60 -0.92 -2.69
CA LEU A 122 10.91 0.13 -1.95
C LEU A 122 11.74 1.39 -1.73
N GLY A 123 13.07 1.26 -1.70
CA GLY A 123 13.96 2.33 -1.23
C GLY A 123 13.77 3.64 -1.97
N ARG A 124 13.87 3.63 -3.31
CA ARG A 124 13.69 4.85 -4.10
C ARG A 124 12.25 5.36 -4.07
N LEU A 125 11.25 4.49 -4.03
CA LEU A 125 9.84 4.90 -3.89
C LEU A 125 9.58 5.65 -2.58
N GLN A 126 10.25 5.26 -1.49
CA GLN A 126 10.19 5.98 -0.21
C GLN A 126 10.94 7.31 -0.28
N THR A 127 12.11 7.35 -0.91
CA THR A 127 12.89 8.58 -1.11
C THR A 127 12.12 9.60 -1.94
N LEU A 128 11.39 9.15 -2.95
CA LEU A 128 10.52 9.98 -3.80
C LEU A 128 9.19 10.35 -3.12
N ALA A 129 8.97 9.92 -1.88
CA ALA A 129 7.71 10.08 -1.15
C ALA A 129 6.47 9.52 -1.88
N LEU A 130 6.65 8.54 -2.77
CA LEU A 130 5.57 7.84 -3.45
C LEU A 130 4.94 6.76 -2.56
N VAL A 131 5.77 6.19 -1.66
CA VAL A 131 5.38 5.15 -0.70
C VAL A 131 5.77 5.59 0.70
N ASN A 132 4.82 5.54 1.61
CA ASN A 132 5.00 5.78 3.02
C ASN A 132 4.96 4.47 3.81
N LYS A 133 5.45 4.52 5.04
CA LYS A 133 5.37 3.40 5.97
C LYS A 133 4.78 3.83 7.31
N ALA A 134 4.00 2.95 7.93
CA ALA A 134 3.47 3.13 9.28
C ALA A 134 3.63 1.84 10.10
N GLY A 135 3.84 1.99 11.38
CA GLY A 135 4.07 0.87 12.31
C GLY A 135 5.53 0.68 12.68
N LYS A 136 5.78 -0.35 13.50
CA LYS A 136 7.12 -0.71 13.97
C LYS A 136 7.36 -2.20 13.76
N THR A 137 8.60 -2.56 13.52
CA THR A 137 9.05 -3.95 13.37
C THR A 137 8.27 -4.73 12.31
N GLN A 138 7.91 -5.98 12.55
CA GLN A 138 7.20 -6.86 11.62
C GLN A 138 5.79 -6.40 11.22
N GLY A 139 5.18 -5.50 12.03
CA GLY A 139 3.88 -4.89 11.72
C GLY A 139 3.95 -3.63 10.85
N THR A 140 5.12 -3.25 10.34
CA THR A 140 5.27 -2.11 9.44
C THR A 140 4.50 -2.36 8.14
N ARG A 141 3.59 -1.45 7.80
CA ARG A 141 2.83 -1.48 6.54
C ARG A 141 3.32 -0.39 5.61
N TYR A 142 3.46 -0.74 4.34
CA TYR A 142 3.81 0.15 3.25
C TYR A 142 2.57 0.50 2.46
N PHE A 143 2.40 1.74 2.08
CA PHE A 143 1.23 2.24 1.35
C PHE A 143 1.60 3.42 0.47
N VAL A 144 0.82 3.63 -0.59
CA VAL A 144 0.99 4.78 -1.48
C VAL A 144 0.68 6.07 -0.74
N ASP A 145 1.45 7.12 -0.99
CA ASP A 145 1.24 8.42 -0.37
C ASP A 145 -0.19 8.95 -0.64
N PRO A 146 -0.92 9.38 0.39
CA PRO A 146 -2.28 9.89 0.24
C PRO A 146 -2.42 11.09 -0.71
N ALA A 147 -1.38 11.93 -0.83
CA ALA A 147 -1.41 13.07 -1.73
C ALA A 147 -1.45 12.64 -3.20
N LEU A 148 -0.72 11.56 -3.55
CA LEU A 148 -0.78 10.97 -4.88
C LEU A 148 -2.16 10.37 -5.18
N LEU A 149 -2.78 9.73 -4.19
CA LEU A 149 -4.10 9.15 -4.33
C LEU A 149 -5.16 10.21 -4.62
N LYS A 150 -5.05 11.39 -4.01
CA LYS A 150 -5.93 12.54 -4.27
C LYS A 150 -5.73 13.09 -5.69
N GLY A 151 -4.49 13.24 -6.13
CA GLY A 151 -4.17 13.73 -7.47
C GLY A 151 -4.74 12.85 -8.59
N ALA A 152 -4.74 11.54 -8.39
CA ALA A 152 -5.25 10.55 -9.35
C ALA A 152 -6.76 10.28 -9.25
N ASP A 153 -7.51 11.03 -8.41
CA ASP A 153 -8.94 10.80 -8.08
C ASP A 153 -9.21 9.35 -7.63
N LEU A 154 -8.25 8.77 -6.94
CA LEU A 154 -8.33 7.44 -6.37
C LEU A 154 -9.12 7.52 -5.06
N LYS A 155 -10.41 7.28 -5.14
CA LYS A 155 -11.24 6.97 -3.97
C LYS A 155 -10.95 5.54 -3.50
N LEU A 156 -9.75 5.32 -2.95
CA LEU A 156 -9.59 4.15 -2.08
C LEU A 156 -10.46 4.39 -0.85
N PRO A 157 -11.15 3.37 -0.33
CA PRO A 157 -11.80 3.49 0.96
C PRO A 157 -10.77 4.10 1.91
N THR A 158 -11.06 5.27 2.45
CA THR A 158 -10.23 5.89 3.47
C THR A 158 -10.34 4.99 4.69
N THR A 159 -9.42 4.07 4.83
CA THR A 159 -9.30 3.37 6.11
C THR A 159 -8.90 4.41 7.15
N LEU A 160 -9.56 4.36 8.28
CA LEU A 160 -9.23 5.17 9.45
C LEU A 160 -7.77 5.01 9.89
N LEU A 161 -7.07 3.98 9.41
CA LEU A 161 -5.61 3.77 9.55
C LEU A 161 -4.75 4.88 8.91
N ARG A 162 -5.29 5.59 7.91
CA ARG A 162 -4.60 6.64 7.13
C ARG A 162 -5.25 8.00 7.27
N ILE A 163 -5.98 8.20 8.34
CA ILE A 163 -6.65 9.47 8.58
C ILE A 163 -5.62 10.59 8.66
N GLU A 164 -5.84 11.63 7.85
CA GLU A 164 -5.01 12.82 7.89
C GLU A 164 -5.13 13.52 9.26
N PRO A 165 -4.06 14.11 9.80
CA PRO A 165 -4.08 14.72 11.12
C PRO A 165 -5.24 15.70 11.31
N HIS A 166 -5.46 16.61 10.35
CA HIS A 166 -6.55 17.59 10.44
C HIS A 166 -7.94 16.93 10.48
N ARG A 167 -8.14 15.85 9.72
CA ARG A 167 -9.40 15.13 9.67
C ARG A 167 -9.64 14.32 10.95
N LEU A 168 -8.57 13.80 11.55
CA LEU A 168 -8.64 13.20 12.87
C LEU A 168 -9.06 14.22 13.94
N LEU A 169 -8.50 15.43 13.91
CA LEU A 169 -8.89 16.52 14.81
C LEU A 169 -10.38 16.90 14.65
N GLU A 170 -10.88 16.95 13.42
CA GLU A 170 -12.30 17.20 13.15
C GLU A 170 -13.20 16.10 13.72
N LEU A 171 -12.84 14.83 13.52
CA LEU A 171 -13.59 13.71 14.08
C LEU A 171 -13.61 13.74 15.62
N ILE A 172 -12.48 14.03 16.25
CA ILE A 172 -12.39 14.17 17.69
C ILE A 172 -13.28 15.32 18.19
N ARG A 173 -13.25 16.48 17.51
CA ARG A 173 -14.11 17.62 17.87
C ARG A 173 -15.59 17.30 17.79
N GLU A 174 -15.99 16.63 16.68
CA GLU A 174 -17.39 16.25 16.45
C GLU A 174 -17.85 15.19 17.46
N ASP A 175 -16.99 14.22 17.79
CA ASP A 175 -17.28 13.23 18.81
C ASP A 175 -17.47 13.86 20.20
N LEU A 176 -16.57 14.75 20.59
CA LEU A 176 -16.67 15.46 21.88
C LEU A 176 -17.81 16.48 21.94
N ARG A 177 -18.27 16.98 20.79
CA ARG A 177 -19.49 17.80 20.73
C ARG A 177 -20.72 16.97 21.09
N ARG A 178 -20.79 15.73 20.62
CA ARG A 178 -21.91 14.79 20.88
C ARG A 178 -21.81 14.13 22.24
N TYR A 179 -20.59 13.85 22.69
CA TYR A 179 -20.31 13.09 23.89
C TYR A 179 -19.26 13.80 24.75
N PRO A 180 -19.64 14.84 25.49
CA PRO A 180 -18.73 15.52 26.41
C PRO A 180 -18.27 14.61 27.54
N ALA A 181 -17.21 14.97 28.23
CA ALA A 181 -16.60 14.24 29.34
C ALA A 181 -16.18 12.80 29.00
N SER A 182 -15.70 12.58 27.77
CA SER A 182 -15.25 11.28 27.30
C SER A 182 -13.79 11.00 27.57
N SER A 183 -13.43 9.74 27.81
CA SER A 183 -12.03 9.31 27.84
C SER A 183 -11.45 9.16 26.44
N SER A 184 -10.12 9.17 26.33
CA SER A 184 -9.45 8.90 25.05
C SER A 184 -9.80 7.53 24.46
N ALA A 185 -10.09 6.53 25.30
CA ALA A 185 -10.49 5.20 24.87
C ALA A 185 -11.92 5.20 24.33
N ASP A 186 -12.83 5.96 24.94
CA ASP A 186 -14.22 6.08 24.49
C ASP A 186 -14.28 6.82 23.15
N VAL A 187 -13.54 7.93 23.01
CA VAL A 187 -13.38 8.64 21.75
C VAL A 187 -12.84 7.69 20.68
N ASN A 188 -11.75 6.98 20.94
CA ASN A 188 -11.16 6.04 19.99
C ASN A 188 -12.15 4.96 19.54
N ARG A 189 -12.92 4.39 20.46
CA ARG A 189 -13.93 3.36 20.15
C ARG A 189 -15.03 3.88 19.24
N ARG A 190 -15.43 5.14 19.37
CA ARG A 190 -16.51 5.74 18.57
C ARG A 190 -16.05 6.26 17.20
N ILE A 191 -14.88 6.88 17.14
CA ILE A 191 -14.36 7.40 15.86
C ILE A 191 -13.73 6.31 15.00
N GLY A 192 -13.31 5.18 15.60
CA GLY A 192 -12.79 4.00 14.88
C GLY A 192 -11.62 3.35 15.62
N VAL A 193 -11.77 2.07 15.91
CA VAL A 193 -10.75 1.26 16.60
C VAL A 193 -9.49 1.03 15.78
N GLU A 194 -9.58 1.21 14.46
CA GLU A 194 -8.44 1.12 13.54
C GLU A 194 -7.46 2.29 13.74
N ILE A 195 -7.93 3.43 14.23
CA ILE A 195 -7.08 4.56 14.58
C ILE A 195 -6.32 4.20 15.85
N SER A 196 -5.00 4.34 15.83
CA SER A 196 -4.22 4.02 17.04
C SER A 196 -4.62 4.93 18.20
N LEU A 197 -4.81 4.37 19.39
CA LEU A 197 -5.10 5.14 20.61
C LEU A 197 -4.03 6.23 20.85
N LYS A 198 -2.79 5.98 20.42
CA LYS A 198 -1.70 6.96 20.51
C LYS A 198 -1.96 8.18 19.61
N SER A 199 -2.48 7.97 18.41
CA SER A 199 -2.85 9.06 17.49
C SER A 199 -4.01 9.88 18.03
N VAL A 200 -5.02 9.22 18.61
CA VAL A 200 -6.15 9.90 19.25
C VAL A 200 -5.69 10.74 20.45
N LYS A 201 -4.82 10.19 21.31
CA LYS A 201 -4.26 10.95 22.44
C LYS A 201 -3.48 12.17 21.96
N ARG A 202 -2.64 12.01 20.94
CA ARG A 202 -1.88 13.13 20.35
C ARG A 202 -2.81 14.21 19.80
N GLY A 203 -3.88 13.81 19.08
CA GLY A 203 -4.89 14.77 18.59
C GLY A 203 -5.65 15.48 19.70
N LEU A 204 -5.98 14.77 20.79
CA LEU A 204 -6.58 15.38 21.98
C LEU A 204 -5.65 16.39 22.65
N ASP A 205 -4.36 16.05 22.82
CA ASP A 205 -3.36 16.94 23.41
C ASP A 205 -3.16 18.20 22.53
N GLU A 206 -3.17 18.05 21.19
CA GLU A 206 -3.10 19.16 20.24
C GLU A 206 -4.32 20.09 20.34
N LEU A 207 -5.53 19.52 20.46
CA LEU A 207 -6.76 20.30 20.64
C LEU A 207 -6.81 21.01 22.00
N VAL A 208 -6.24 20.40 23.03
CA VAL A 208 -6.08 21.03 24.35
C VAL A 208 -5.10 22.21 24.28
N ALA A 209 -3.94 22.02 23.63
CA ALA A 209 -2.96 23.08 23.43
C ALA A 209 -3.53 24.25 22.60
N ALA A 210 -4.43 23.96 21.65
CA ALA A 210 -5.14 24.95 20.87
C ALA A 210 -6.34 25.61 21.60
N GLY A 211 -6.59 25.25 22.87
CA GLY A 211 -7.70 25.79 23.67
C GLY A 211 -9.10 25.37 23.23
N GLN A 212 -9.22 24.40 22.28
CA GLN A 212 -10.49 23.95 21.73
C GLN A 212 -11.15 22.81 22.53
N VAL A 213 -10.36 22.12 23.32
CA VAL A 213 -10.78 21.04 24.22
C VAL A 213 -10.19 21.29 25.60
N SER A 214 -10.98 21.07 26.64
CA SER A 214 -10.52 21.05 28.02
C SER A 214 -10.51 19.63 28.55
N HIS A 215 -9.78 19.38 29.62
CA HIS A 215 -9.82 18.09 30.30
C HIS A 215 -9.93 18.27 31.83
N THR A 216 -10.55 17.28 32.44
CA THR A 216 -10.61 17.15 33.91
C THR A 216 -10.03 15.79 34.31
N GLY A 217 -9.51 15.69 35.53
CA GLY A 217 -8.90 14.47 36.07
C GLY A 217 -7.48 14.24 35.52
N GLU A 218 -6.80 13.25 36.10
CA GLU A 218 -5.42 12.92 35.76
C GLU A 218 -5.27 11.47 35.24
N ARG A 219 -4.23 11.25 34.44
CA ARG A 219 -3.83 9.93 33.91
C ARG A 219 -5.01 9.17 33.32
N ARG A 220 -5.34 7.97 33.83
CA ARG A 220 -6.42 7.10 33.30
C ARG A 220 -7.83 7.66 33.54
N TRP A 221 -7.99 8.61 34.44
CA TRP A 221 -9.26 9.25 34.77
C TRP A 221 -9.51 10.53 34.00
N ARG A 222 -8.61 10.91 33.08
CA ARG A 222 -8.74 12.12 32.27
C ARG A 222 -9.98 12.03 31.38
N ARG A 223 -10.82 13.08 31.43
CA ARG A 223 -12.02 13.25 30.66
C ARG A 223 -11.90 14.54 29.86
N TYR A 224 -12.22 14.45 28.57
CA TYR A 224 -12.10 15.55 27.63
C TYR A 224 -13.48 16.10 27.25
N SER A 225 -13.61 17.42 27.18
CA SER A 225 -14.82 18.11 26.78
C SER A 225 -14.46 19.23 25.81
N ARG A 226 -15.31 19.51 24.84
CA ARG A 226 -15.15 20.66 23.97
C ARG A 226 -15.33 21.93 24.79
N VAL A 227 -14.46 22.93 24.57
CA VAL A 227 -14.67 24.28 25.08
C VAL A 227 -15.73 24.94 24.21
N ALA A 228 -16.77 25.49 24.83
CA ALA A 228 -17.76 26.30 24.11
C ALA A 228 -17.08 27.53 23.50
N PRO A 229 -17.48 27.98 22.29
CA PRO A 229 -16.95 29.18 21.69
C PRO A 229 -17.28 30.41 22.49
#